data_992e2fd3adb42a375e8096e6bbe638ff
#
_entry.id   992e2fd3adb42a375e8096e6bbe638ff
#
_cell.length_a   1.000
_cell.length_b   1.000
_cell.length_c   1.000
_cell.angle_alpha   90.00
_cell.angle_beta   90.00
_cell.angle_gamma   90.00
#
_symmetry.space_group_name_H-M   'P 1'
#
loop_
_entity.id
_entity.type
_entity.pdbx_description
1 polymer ?
#
loop_
_entity_poly.entity_id
_entity_poly.type
_entity_poly.pdbx_seq_one_letter_code
_entity_poly.pdbx_strand_id
1 'polypeptide(L)'
;MPSAIYYSHKITKALSNARHSGQEWMGPDGKAQVTVEYSSVNKPLRISNVICSTQHSEDLKDNPSEVKKRVEKIIKPELKGMFDNDTVFQVNPTGNFVTGGPDGDTGVTGRKIIVDTYGGYAPHGGGAFSGKDCTKVDRSGAYMARYLAKNIVASGVSQNSTIQLSYAIGVKDPVSLYVYCDGKVRNDISDWIYKNIDLTPLGLSLIHI
;
A
#
# COMPACT_ATOMS: atom_id res chain seq x y z
N MET A 1 -5.59 -0.83 7.44
CA MET A 1 -4.47 -0.60 6.49
C MET A 1 -3.18 -0.59 7.29
N PRO A 2 -2.12 -1.27 6.86
CA PRO A 2 -0.81 -1.21 7.53
C PRO A 2 -0.26 0.21 7.61
N SER A 3 0.39 0.56 8.73
CA SER A 3 0.82 1.94 8.99
C SER A 3 1.83 2.46 7.96
N ALA A 4 2.79 1.63 7.54
CA ALA A 4 3.80 2.06 6.57
C ALA A 4 3.19 2.54 5.25
N ILE A 5 2.26 1.76 4.65
CA ILE A 5 1.62 2.17 3.40
C ILE A 5 0.62 3.32 3.62
N TYR A 6 -0.03 3.38 4.77
CA TYR A 6 -0.90 4.50 5.12
C TYR A 6 -0.14 5.84 5.12
N TYR A 7 1.02 5.88 5.77
CA TYR A 7 1.84 7.10 5.80
C TYR A 7 2.49 7.41 4.45
N SER A 8 2.88 6.39 3.67
CA SER A 8 3.36 6.61 2.30
C SER A 8 2.29 7.27 1.42
N HIS A 9 1.03 6.82 1.52
CA HIS A 9 -0.10 7.45 0.82
C HIS A 9 -0.37 8.88 1.32
N LYS A 10 -0.25 9.14 2.62
CA LYS A 10 -0.38 10.51 3.14
C LYS A 10 0.67 11.44 2.56
N ILE A 11 1.91 11.01 2.48
CA ILE A 11 3.00 11.78 1.88
C ILE A 11 2.70 12.10 0.41
N THR A 12 2.41 11.09 -0.41
CA THR A 12 2.16 11.30 -1.84
C THR A 12 0.93 12.17 -2.09
N LYS A 13 -0.11 12.04 -1.26
CA LYS A 13 -1.29 12.90 -1.33
C LYS A 13 -0.97 14.34 -0.92
N ALA A 14 -0.15 14.56 0.11
CA ALA A 14 0.27 15.89 0.53
C ALA A 14 1.07 16.60 -0.58
N LEU A 15 1.99 15.89 -1.23
CA LEU A 15 2.73 16.41 -2.39
C LEU A 15 1.80 16.77 -3.54
N SER A 16 0.86 15.89 -3.88
CA SER A 16 -0.14 16.16 -4.92
C SER A 16 -1.00 17.37 -4.57
N ASN A 17 -1.48 17.48 -3.35
CA ASN A 17 -2.27 18.64 -2.89
C ASN A 17 -1.46 19.94 -2.95
N ALA A 18 -0.21 19.94 -2.51
CA ALA A 18 0.67 21.10 -2.57
C ALA A 18 0.86 21.58 -4.02
N ARG A 19 1.13 20.67 -4.94
CA ARG A 19 1.26 20.96 -6.36
C ARG A 19 -0.03 21.61 -6.93
N HIS A 20 -1.19 21.05 -6.65
CA HIS A 20 -2.48 21.60 -7.08
C HIS A 20 -2.84 22.93 -6.39
N SER A 21 -2.20 23.23 -5.26
CA SER A 21 -2.39 24.50 -4.54
C SER A 21 -1.36 25.59 -4.93
N GLY A 22 -0.70 25.45 -6.08
CA GLY A 22 0.17 26.49 -6.65
C GLY A 22 1.65 26.35 -6.31
N GLN A 23 2.13 25.18 -5.90
CA GLN A 23 3.57 24.92 -5.81
C GLN A 23 4.14 24.62 -7.20
N GLU A 24 4.34 25.67 -8.02
CA GLU A 24 4.74 25.54 -9.44
C GLU A 24 6.09 24.85 -9.67
N TRP A 25 6.97 24.84 -8.63
CA TRP A 25 8.25 24.14 -8.70
C TRP A 25 8.13 22.62 -8.67
N MET A 26 6.96 22.07 -8.36
CA MET A 26 6.73 20.62 -8.23
C MET A 26 6.16 20.04 -9.52
N GLY A 27 6.82 19.01 -10.05
CA GLY A 27 6.27 18.16 -11.10
C GLY A 27 5.30 17.10 -10.57
N PRO A 28 4.59 16.39 -11.47
CA PRO A 28 3.55 15.43 -11.08
C PRO A 28 4.09 14.08 -10.58
N ASP A 29 5.33 13.74 -10.90
CA ASP A 29 5.90 12.43 -10.55
C ASP A 29 6.48 12.45 -9.14
N GLY A 30 6.20 11.41 -8.38
CA GLY A 30 6.69 11.27 -7.02
C GLY A 30 6.47 9.89 -6.41
N LYS A 31 7.30 9.57 -5.44
CA LYS A 31 7.26 8.29 -4.69
C LYS A 31 7.51 8.55 -3.22
N ALA A 32 6.94 7.70 -2.38
CA ALA A 32 7.24 7.71 -0.95
C ALA A 32 7.40 6.28 -0.43
N GLN A 33 8.38 6.12 0.44
CA GLN A 33 8.59 4.90 1.22
C GLN A 33 8.72 5.29 2.68
N VAL A 34 8.04 4.54 3.56
CA VAL A 34 8.07 4.77 5.01
C VAL A 34 8.43 3.48 5.71
N THR A 35 9.40 3.55 6.61
CA THR A 35 9.76 2.45 7.51
C THR A 35 9.21 2.77 8.90
N VAL A 36 8.41 1.83 9.43
CA VAL A 36 7.77 1.95 10.74
C VAL A 36 8.33 0.89 11.68
N GLU A 37 8.69 1.31 12.88
CA GLU A 37 9.05 0.40 13.97
C GLU A 37 7.78 -0.06 14.68
N TYR A 38 7.71 -1.36 14.97
CA TYR A 38 6.60 -1.99 15.66
C TYR A 38 7.03 -2.60 16.97
N SER A 39 6.15 -2.64 17.95
CA SER A 39 6.33 -3.43 19.16
C SER A 39 6.19 -4.92 18.89
N SER A 40 6.55 -5.76 19.87
CA SER A 40 6.37 -7.22 19.82
C SER A 40 4.92 -7.68 19.58
N VAL A 41 3.95 -6.81 19.87
CA VAL A 41 2.51 -7.06 19.64
C VAL A 41 1.98 -6.36 18.38
N ASN A 42 2.83 -6.09 17.40
CA ASN A 42 2.50 -5.44 16.13
C ASN A 42 1.85 -4.04 16.24
N LYS A 43 2.06 -3.33 17.36
CA LYS A 43 1.61 -1.95 17.50
C LYS A 43 2.67 -1.01 16.88
N PRO A 44 2.30 -0.12 15.96
CA PRO A 44 3.23 0.85 15.40
C PRO A 44 3.71 1.81 16.49
N LEU A 45 5.02 2.03 16.58
CA LEU A 45 5.66 2.88 17.58
C LEU A 45 6.07 4.23 17.00
N ARG A 46 6.91 4.20 15.95
CA ARG A 46 7.42 5.40 15.30
C ARG A 46 7.84 5.13 13.85
N ILE A 47 8.01 6.18 13.10
CA ILE A 47 8.62 6.16 11.77
C ILE A 47 10.13 6.34 11.96
N SER A 48 10.92 5.36 11.54
CA SER A 48 12.39 5.43 11.59
C SER A 48 12.99 6.04 10.34
N ASN A 49 12.36 5.84 9.16
CA ASN A 49 12.88 6.35 7.91
C ASN A 49 11.76 6.77 6.95
N VAL A 50 11.96 7.89 6.28
CA VAL A 50 11.13 8.40 5.19
C VAL A 50 12.01 8.66 3.99
N ILE A 51 11.76 7.96 2.89
CA ILE A 51 12.36 8.26 1.59
C ILE A 51 11.26 8.86 0.72
N CYS A 52 11.52 10.05 0.19
CA CYS A 52 10.58 10.77 -0.66
C CYS A 52 11.32 11.24 -1.92
N SER A 53 10.84 10.84 -3.08
CA SER A 53 11.30 11.38 -4.36
C SER A 53 10.17 12.19 -4.97
N THR A 54 10.45 13.41 -5.38
CA THR A 54 9.49 14.28 -6.05
C THR A 54 10.15 15.01 -7.19
N GLN A 55 9.48 15.05 -8.32
CA GLN A 55 9.89 15.82 -9.50
C GLN A 55 9.88 17.31 -9.17
N HIS A 56 10.89 18.03 -9.64
CA HIS A 56 11.02 19.47 -9.44
C HIS A 56 11.46 20.18 -10.72
N SER A 57 11.26 21.47 -10.76
CA SER A 57 11.64 22.34 -11.87
C SER A 57 13.16 22.46 -12.05
N GLU A 58 13.60 22.81 -13.24
CA GLU A 58 15.03 22.94 -13.61
C GLU A 58 15.75 24.01 -12.78
N ASP A 59 15.08 25.07 -12.35
CA ASP A 59 15.64 26.16 -11.54
C ASP A 59 16.11 25.72 -10.16
N LEU A 60 15.63 24.57 -9.67
CA LEU A 60 16.06 23.98 -8.40
C LEU A 60 17.12 22.89 -8.53
N LYS A 61 17.58 22.59 -9.74
CA LYS A 61 18.52 21.52 -10.04
C LYS A 61 19.82 21.59 -9.22
N ASP A 62 20.36 22.78 -9.04
CA ASP A 62 21.62 22.99 -8.34
C ASP A 62 21.41 23.28 -6.83
N ASN A 63 20.17 23.14 -6.35
CA ASN A 63 19.83 23.44 -4.94
C ASN A 63 19.02 22.30 -4.27
N PRO A 64 19.60 21.10 -4.11
CA PRO A 64 18.91 19.95 -3.52
C PRO A 64 18.53 20.18 -2.04
N SER A 65 19.27 21.03 -1.33
CA SER A 65 18.96 21.41 0.06
C SER A 65 17.66 22.19 0.17
N GLU A 66 17.40 23.08 -0.77
CA GLU A 66 16.14 23.84 -0.82
C GLU A 66 14.97 22.91 -1.20
N VAL A 67 15.16 22.00 -2.16
CA VAL A 67 14.14 20.97 -2.50
C VAL A 67 13.81 20.16 -1.25
N LYS A 68 14.81 19.67 -0.53
CA LYS A 68 14.62 18.91 0.72
C LYS A 68 13.82 19.71 1.74
N LYS A 69 14.21 20.95 2.01
CA LYS A 69 13.55 21.84 2.97
C LYS A 69 12.07 22.07 2.62
N ARG A 70 11.77 22.34 1.36
CA ARG A 70 10.39 22.54 0.87
C ARG A 70 9.56 21.27 1.01
N VAL A 71 10.09 20.12 0.62
CA VAL A 71 9.41 18.84 0.76
C VAL A 71 9.14 18.51 2.22
N GLU A 72 10.13 18.62 3.10
CA GLU A 72 9.95 18.35 4.52
C GLU A 72 8.87 19.23 5.16
N LYS A 73 8.77 20.50 4.76
CA LYS A 73 7.72 21.42 5.22
C LYS A 73 6.31 20.92 4.81
N ILE A 74 6.19 20.26 3.67
CA ILE A 74 4.91 19.72 3.19
C ILE A 74 4.56 18.41 3.91
N ILE A 75 5.53 17.48 4.04
CA ILE A 75 5.22 16.11 4.46
C ILE A 75 5.24 15.91 5.99
N LYS A 76 6.08 16.64 6.73
CA LYS A 76 6.19 16.46 8.19
C LYS A 76 4.87 16.67 8.94
N PRO A 77 4.01 17.64 8.61
CA PRO A 77 2.72 17.81 9.26
C PRO A 77 1.82 16.57 9.16
N GLU A 78 1.91 15.81 8.04
CA GLU A 78 1.15 14.60 7.82
C GLU A 78 1.58 13.40 8.68
N LEU A 79 2.80 13.47 9.21
CA LEU A 79 3.44 12.42 10.01
C LEU A 79 3.46 12.76 11.50
N LYS A 80 2.79 13.84 11.91
CA LYS A 80 2.81 14.36 13.28
C LYS A 80 2.48 13.28 14.32
N GLY A 81 3.32 13.17 15.35
CA GLY A 81 3.18 12.19 16.42
C GLY A 81 3.76 10.80 16.11
N MET A 82 4.31 10.61 14.89
CA MET A 82 4.90 9.34 14.49
C MET A 82 6.41 9.43 14.19
N PHE A 83 7.00 10.60 14.25
CA PHE A 83 8.45 10.78 14.06
C PHE A 83 9.07 11.59 15.21
N ASP A 84 10.37 11.46 15.36
CA ASP A 84 11.22 12.11 16.37
C ASP A 84 12.52 12.62 15.75
N ASN A 85 13.48 13.01 16.60
CA ASN A 85 14.77 13.55 16.16
C ASN A 85 15.67 12.50 15.48
N ASP A 86 15.44 11.22 15.75
CA ASP A 86 16.20 10.11 15.17
C ASP A 86 15.60 9.62 13.84
N THR A 87 14.47 10.17 13.42
CA THR A 87 13.86 9.84 12.15
C THR A 87 14.67 10.41 10.98
N VAL A 88 15.08 9.53 10.07
CA VAL A 88 15.87 9.91 8.89
C VAL A 88 14.94 10.30 7.73
N PHE A 89 15.07 11.55 7.28
CA PHE A 89 14.37 12.06 6.10
C PHE A 89 15.33 12.19 4.92
N GLN A 90 15.06 11.41 3.87
CA GLN A 90 15.80 11.42 2.60
C GLN A 90 14.90 11.92 1.49
N VAL A 91 15.25 13.04 0.91
CA VAL A 91 14.52 13.63 -0.23
C VAL A 91 15.42 13.60 -1.45
N ASN A 92 14.91 13.04 -2.55
CA ASN A 92 15.65 12.85 -3.81
C ASN A 92 17.07 12.30 -3.57
N PRO A 93 17.24 11.16 -2.87
CA PRO A 93 18.56 10.68 -2.45
C PRO A 93 19.51 10.35 -3.61
N THR A 94 18.97 10.16 -4.81
CA THR A 94 19.76 9.91 -6.03
C THR A 94 20.16 11.22 -6.75
N GLY A 95 19.79 12.37 -6.22
CA GLY A 95 20.09 13.68 -6.80
C GLY A 95 18.88 14.35 -7.45
N ASN A 96 19.10 14.96 -8.62
CA ASN A 96 18.08 15.72 -9.33
C ASN A 96 16.96 14.83 -9.90
N PHE A 97 15.74 15.32 -9.82
CA PHE A 97 14.57 14.68 -10.41
C PHE A 97 13.76 15.71 -11.20
N VAL A 98 14.36 16.17 -12.30
CA VAL A 98 13.75 17.15 -13.21
C VAL A 98 12.89 16.46 -14.25
N THR A 99 13.44 15.43 -14.92
CA THR A 99 12.70 14.64 -15.91
C THR A 99 11.91 13.53 -15.19
N GLY A 100 10.61 13.50 -15.35
CA GLY A 100 9.71 12.51 -14.73
C GLY A 100 8.50 12.22 -15.59
N GLY A 101 7.61 11.35 -15.09
CA GLY A 101 6.46 10.86 -15.85
C GLY A 101 6.90 10.02 -17.06
N PRO A 102 6.08 9.99 -18.14
CA PRO A 102 6.37 9.17 -19.34
C PRO A 102 7.71 9.46 -20.01
N ASP A 103 8.21 10.68 -19.92
CA ASP A 103 9.51 11.07 -20.49
C ASP A 103 10.69 10.44 -19.72
N GLY A 104 10.53 10.26 -18.42
CA GLY A 104 11.54 9.61 -17.57
C GLY A 104 11.41 8.08 -17.53
N ASP A 105 10.18 7.58 -17.45
CA ASP A 105 9.84 6.17 -17.41
C ASP A 105 8.41 5.97 -17.91
N THR A 106 8.27 5.37 -19.07
CA THR A 106 6.96 5.13 -19.71
C THR A 106 6.00 4.33 -18.82
N GLY A 107 6.56 3.46 -17.99
CA GLY A 107 5.79 2.56 -17.12
C GLY A 107 5.17 1.38 -17.88
N VAL A 108 4.77 0.39 -17.13
CA VAL A 108 4.03 -0.78 -17.63
C VAL A 108 2.94 -1.15 -16.63
N THR A 109 1.74 -1.40 -17.12
CA THR A 109 0.60 -1.84 -16.30
C THR A 109 0.95 -3.09 -15.49
N GLY A 110 0.58 -3.09 -14.20
CA GLY A 110 0.79 -4.23 -13.30
C GLY A 110 2.21 -4.41 -12.79
N ARG A 111 3.10 -3.42 -12.94
CA ARG A 111 4.47 -3.44 -12.40
C ARG A 111 4.63 -2.68 -11.07
N LYS A 112 3.52 -2.35 -10.40
CA LYS A 112 3.49 -1.73 -9.06
C LYS A 112 2.53 -2.45 -8.11
N ILE A 113 2.40 -3.79 -8.27
CA ILE A 113 1.41 -4.61 -7.56
C ILE A 113 1.55 -4.57 -6.02
N ILE A 114 2.76 -4.38 -5.51
CA ILE A 114 2.99 -4.26 -4.07
C ILE A 114 2.54 -2.88 -3.56
N VAL A 115 2.74 -1.81 -4.34
CA VAL A 115 2.21 -0.48 -4.04
C VAL A 115 0.68 -0.48 -4.09
N ASP A 116 0.09 -1.20 -5.05
CA ASP A 116 -1.36 -1.32 -5.24
C ASP A 116 -2.05 -2.07 -4.09
N THR A 117 -1.31 -2.76 -3.24
CA THR A 117 -1.83 -3.59 -2.15
C THR A 117 -1.37 -3.10 -0.76
N TYR A 118 -0.39 -3.76 -0.14
CA TYR A 118 -0.04 -3.55 1.27
C TYR A 118 1.40 -3.10 1.51
N GLY A 119 2.13 -2.74 0.46
CA GLY A 119 3.50 -2.22 0.57
C GLY A 119 4.51 -3.23 1.16
N GLY A 120 4.28 -4.53 0.96
CA GLY A 120 5.13 -5.60 1.50
C GLY A 120 4.79 -6.04 2.93
N TYR A 121 3.77 -5.45 3.57
CA TYR A 121 3.33 -5.88 4.91
C TYR A 121 2.66 -7.25 4.90
N ALA A 122 1.90 -7.57 3.85
CA ALA A 122 1.27 -8.87 3.66
C ALA A 122 1.79 -9.55 2.39
N PRO A 123 1.74 -10.89 2.32
CA PRO A 123 2.05 -11.64 1.10
C PRO A 123 1.18 -11.21 -0.08
N HIS A 124 1.71 -11.39 -1.30
CA HIS A 124 1.02 -11.09 -2.54
C HIS A 124 1.10 -12.27 -3.49
N GLY A 125 -0.01 -12.59 -4.17
CA GLY A 125 -0.08 -13.70 -5.12
C GLY A 125 0.60 -13.44 -6.47
N GLY A 126 1.01 -12.19 -6.75
CA GLY A 126 1.71 -11.80 -7.98
C GLY A 126 0.80 -11.29 -9.11
N GLY A 127 -0.52 -11.43 -8.98
CA GLY A 127 -1.48 -10.99 -9.99
C GLY A 127 -1.71 -9.47 -9.98
N ALA A 128 -1.65 -8.83 -11.15
CA ALA A 128 -2.03 -7.43 -11.30
C ALA A 128 -3.56 -7.28 -11.29
N PHE A 129 -4.06 -6.11 -10.85
CA PHE A 129 -5.50 -5.82 -10.83
C PHE A 129 -5.98 -5.05 -12.06
N SER A 130 -5.16 -4.13 -12.55
CA SER A 130 -5.49 -3.28 -13.70
C SER A 130 -5.85 -4.10 -14.94
N GLY A 131 -6.94 -3.71 -15.62
CA GLY A 131 -7.40 -4.34 -16.85
C GLY A 131 -8.13 -5.67 -16.65
N LYS A 132 -8.33 -6.11 -15.41
CA LYS A 132 -9.05 -7.36 -15.09
C LYS A 132 -10.46 -7.05 -14.60
N ASP A 133 -11.43 -7.81 -15.08
CA ASP A 133 -12.81 -7.81 -14.59
C ASP A 133 -12.98 -8.76 -13.38
N CYS A 134 -14.20 -8.83 -12.83
CA CYS A 134 -14.49 -9.64 -11.65
C CYS A 134 -14.37 -11.17 -11.88
N THR A 135 -14.29 -11.63 -13.11
CA THR A 135 -14.12 -13.07 -13.43
C THR A 135 -12.67 -13.53 -13.29
N LYS A 136 -11.71 -12.59 -13.16
CA LYS A 136 -10.29 -12.87 -12.99
C LYS A 136 -9.95 -13.03 -11.51
N VAL A 137 -9.66 -14.27 -11.10
CA VAL A 137 -9.40 -14.63 -9.69
C VAL A 137 -8.21 -13.87 -9.09
N ASP A 138 -7.19 -13.53 -9.87
CA ASP A 138 -6.08 -12.67 -9.42
C ASP A 138 -6.58 -11.38 -8.75
N ARG A 139 -7.67 -10.82 -9.27
CA ARG A 139 -8.28 -9.63 -8.72
C ARG A 139 -9.39 -9.98 -7.73
N SER A 140 -10.39 -10.75 -8.13
CA SER A 140 -11.56 -11.04 -7.29
C SER A 140 -11.19 -11.82 -6.03
N GLY A 141 -10.25 -12.76 -6.09
CA GLY A 141 -9.72 -13.47 -4.94
C GLY A 141 -9.00 -12.54 -3.95
N ALA A 142 -8.18 -11.62 -4.43
CA ALA A 142 -7.51 -10.63 -3.59
C ALA A 142 -8.52 -9.67 -2.90
N TYR A 143 -9.56 -9.25 -3.62
CA TYR A 143 -10.63 -8.41 -3.06
C TYR A 143 -11.45 -9.17 -2.02
N MET A 144 -11.79 -10.44 -2.26
CA MET A 144 -12.48 -11.28 -1.28
C MET A 144 -11.61 -11.48 -0.03
N ALA A 145 -10.33 -11.80 -0.18
CA ALA A 145 -9.41 -11.92 0.95
C ALA A 145 -9.37 -10.62 1.78
N ARG A 146 -9.36 -9.46 1.12
CA ARG A 146 -9.45 -8.15 1.78
C ARG A 146 -10.78 -7.95 2.50
N TYR A 147 -11.89 -8.31 1.85
CA TYR A 147 -13.23 -8.23 2.43
C TYR A 147 -13.31 -9.07 3.71
N LEU A 148 -12.91 -10.33 3.67
CA LEU A 148 -12.90 -11.24 4.81
C LEU A 148 -12.01 -10.72 5.95
N ALA A 149 -10.76 -10.33 5.65
CA ALA A 149 -9.84 -9.82 6.64
C ALA A 149 -10.38 -8.57 7.36
N LYS A 150 -10.99 -7.65 6.62
CA LYS A 150 -11.63 -6.46 7.21
C LYS A 150 -12.80 -6.79 8.11
N ASN A 151 -13.64 -7.75 7.72
CA ASN A 151 -14.80 -8.15 8.51
C ASN A 151 -14.39 -8.87 9.80
N ILE A 152 -13.36 -9.73 9.77
CA ILE A 152 -12.81 -10.37 10.96
C ILE A 152 -12.32 -9.32 11.97
N VAL A 153 -11.59 -8.32 11.52
CA VAL A 153 -11.13 -7.24 12.40
C VAL A 153 -12.29 -6.37 12.88
N ALA A 154 -13.23 -6.04 12.02
CA ALA A 154 -14.39 -5.21 12.37
C ALA A 154 -15.34 -5.89 13.36
N SER A 155 -15.42 -7.23 13.34
CA SER A 155 -16.22 -7.99 14.30
C SER A 155 -15.60 -8.05 15.73
N GLY A 156 -14.36 -7.58 15.89
CA GLY A 156 -13.65 -7.63 17.17
C GLY A 156 -13.02 -8.99 17.52
N VAL A 157 -13.13 -9.98 16.63
CA VAL A 157 -12.56 -11.32 16.84
C VAL A 157 -11.03 -11.29 16.83
N SER A 158 -10.44 -10.33 16.09
CA SER A 158 -8.98 -10.16 15.98
C SER A 158 -8.64 -8.70 15.73
N GLN A 159 -7.44 -8.29 16.17
CA GLN A 159 -6.90 -6.96 15.87
C GLN A 159 -6.15 -6.92 14.53
N ASN A 160 -5.64 -8.08 14.08
CA ASN A 160 -4.89 -8.23 12.84
C ASN A 160 -5.29 -9.53 12.16
N SER A 161 -5.58 -9.48 10.86
CA SER A 161 -5.97 -10.65 10.08
C SER A 161 -5.29 -10.68 8.72
N THR A 162 -4.73 -11.82 8.36
CA THR A 162 -4.21 -12.12 7.02
C THR A 162 -4.97 -13.32 6.47
N ILE A 163 -5.54 -13.15 5.27
CA ILE A 163 -6.27 -14.20 4.55
C ILE A 163 -5.52 -14.52 3.27
N GLN A 164 -5.37 -15.81 3.00
CA GLN A 164 -4.86 -16.32 1.74
C GLN A 164 -5.88 -17.28 1.13
N LEU A 165 -6.23 -17.03 -0.13
CA LEU A 165 -7.06 -17.87 -0.95
C LEU A 165 -6.21 -18.43 -2.09
N SER A 166 -6.31 -19.73 -2.36
CA SER A 166 -5.60 -20.39 -3.46
C SER A 166 -6.60 -21.06 -4.40
N TYR A 167 -6.41 -20.85 -5.71
CA TYR A 167 -7.27 -21.39 -6.75
C TYR A 167 -6.46 -22.15 -7.80
N ALA A 168 -7.10 -23.13 -8.43
CA ALA A 168 -6.56 -23.83 -9.60
C ALA A 168 -7.48 -23.60 -10.81
N ILE A 169 -6.87 -23.38 -11.97
CA ILE A 169 -7.61 -23.22 -13.24
C ILE A 169 -8.46 -24.47 -13.50
N GLY A 170 -9.75 -24.26 -13.83
CA GLY A 170 -10.70 -25.34 -14.09
C GLY A 170 -11.33 -25.97 -12.84
N VAL A 171 -10.96 -25.52 -11.65
CA VAL A 171 -11.57 -25.96 -10.38
C VAL A 171 -12.36 -24.81 -9.79
N LYS A 172 -13.66 -25.02 -9.54
CA LYS A 172 -14.56 -23.96 -9.06
C LYS A 172 -14.35 -23.61 -7.59
N ASP A 173 -14.00 -24.59 -6.77
CA ASP A 173 -13.79 -24.38 -5.34
C ASP A 173 -12.34 -23.99 -5.05
N PRO A 174 -12.06 -23.15 -4.06
CA PRO A 174 -10.68 -22.82 -3.69
C PRO A 174 -9.93 -24.07 -3.23
N VAL A 175 -8.68 -24.21 -3.66
CA VAL A 175 -7.80 -25.30 -3.24
C VAL A 175 -7.46 -25.20 -1.76
N SER A 176 -7.33 -23.96 -1.24
CA SER A 176 -7.12 -23.72 0.17
C SER A 176 -7.57 -22.31 0.60
N LEU A 177 -7.96 -22.22 1.85
CA LEU A 177 -8.18 -20.98 2.57
C LEU A 177 -7.34 -21.02 3.85
N TYR A 178 -6.47 -20.02 4.01
CA TYR A 178 -5.63 -19.88 5.19
C TYR A 178 -6.00 -18.59 5.92
N VAL A 179 -6.30 -18.70 7.22
CA VAL A 179 -6.67 -17.58 8.09
C VAL A 179 -5.65 -17.46 9.20
N TYR A 180 -4.97 -16.32 9.28
CA TYR A 180 -3.97 -16.02 10.29
C TYR A 180 -4.36 -14.74 11.02
N CYS A 181 -4.57 -14.85 12.34
CA CYS A 181 -5.04 -13.77 13.18
C CYS A 181 -4.18 -13.65 14.44
N ASP A 182 -3.70 -12.44 14.71
CA ASP A 182 -2.95 -12.10 15.93
C ASP A 182 -1.85 -13.12 16.30
N GLY A 183 -1.09 -13.56 15.29
CA GLY A 183 0.02 -14.49 15.47
C GLY A 183 -0.35 -15.98 15.45
N LYS A 184 -1.60 -16.35 15.16
CA LYS A 184 -2.08 -17.74 15.18
C LYS A 184 -2.91 -18.10 13.97
N VAL A 185 -2.81 -19.37 13.55
CA VAL A 185 -3.72 -19.94 12.54
C VAL A 185 -5.10 -20.16 13.18
N ARG A 186 -6.16 -19.79 12.49
CA ARG A 186 -7.54 -19.86 12.94
C ARG A 186 -8.37 -20.78 12.04
N ASN A 187 -8.26 -22.08 12.25
CA ASN A 187 -9.04 -23.08 11.50
C ASN A 187 -10.54 -22.94 11.76
N ASP A 188 -10.94 -22.57 12.97
CA ASP A 188 -12.33 -22.29 13.31
C ASP A 188 -12.97 -21.20 12.45
N ILE A 189 -12.21 -20.15 12.13
CA ILE A 189 -12.67 -19.08 11.23
C ILE A 189 -12.70 -19.55 9.77
N SER A 190 -11.68 -20.30 9.32
CA SER A 190 -11.70 -20.85 7.97
C SER A 190 -12.86 -21.81 7.74
N ASP A 191 -13.18 -22.67 8.69
CA ASP A 191 -14.31 -23.60 8.63
C ASP A 191 -15.64 -22.83 8.57
N TRP A 192 -15.76 -21.76 9.36
CA TRP A 192 -16.93 -20.88 9.32
C TRP A 192 -17.08 -20.20 7.96
N ILE A 193 -15.98 -19.69 7.39
CA ILE A 193 -15.99 -19.03 6.08
C ILE A 193 -16.42 -20.02 4.98
N TYR A 194 -15.84 -21.22 4.94
CA TYR A 194 -16.24 -22.26 3.96
C TYR A 194 -17.72 -22.60 4.03
N LYS A 195 -18.29 -22.59 5.23
CA LYS A 195 -19.70 -22.94 5.45
C LYS A 195 -20.66 -21.81 5.05
N ASN A 196 -20.25 -20.56 5.16
CA ASN A 196 -21.17 -19.41 5.10
C ASN A 196 -20.91 -18.46 3.93
N ILE A 197 -19.77 -18.57 3.25
CA ILE A 197 -19.37 -17.65 2.18
C ILE A 197 -19.12 -18.46 0.88
N ASP A 198 -19.73 -18.03 -0.19
CA ASP A 198 -19.46 -18.62 -1.51
C ASP A 198 -18.11 -18.09 -2.04
N LEU A 199 -17.10 -18.95 -2.00
CA LEU A 199 -15.76 -18.68 -2.48
C LEU A 199 -15.52 -19.14 -3.93
N THR A 200 -16.54 -19.63 -4.63
CA THR A 200 -16.40 -19.94 -6.06
C THR A 200 -16.14 -18.67 -6.88
N PRO A 201 -15.57 -18.75 -8.10
CA PRO A 201 -15.38 -17.56 -8.94
C PRO A 201 -16.69 -16.76 -9.16
N LEU A 202 -17.84 -17.42 -9.21
CA LEU A 202 -19.13 -16.76 -9.27
C LEU A 202 -19.41 -15.97 -7.98
N GLY A 203 -19.28 -16.60 -6.80
CA GLY A 203 -19.44 -15.94 -5.51
C GLY A 203 -18.49 -14.77 -5.33
N LEU A 204 -17.21 -14.93 -5.73
CA LEU A 204 -16.23 -13.84 -5.72
C LEU A 204 -16.68 -12.65 -6.61
N SER A 205 -17.30 -12.92 -7.75
CA SER A 205 -17.74 -11.86 -8.66
C SER A 205 -18.85 -10.99 -8.07
N LEU A 206 -19.69 -11.57 -7.22
CA LEU A 206 -20.84 -10.89 -6.63
C LEU A 206 -20.46 -9.81 -5.59
N ILE A 207 -19.30 -9.87 -4.97
CA ILE A 207 -18.86 -8.80 -4.05
C ILE A 207 -18.60 -7.48 -4.76
N HIS A 208 -18.46 -7.49 -6.09
CA HIS A 208 -18.26 -6.28 -6.90
C HIS A 208 -19.57 -5.61 -7.33
N ILE A 209 -20.68 -6.23 -7.05
CA ILE A 209 -22.03 -5.75 -7.34
C ILE A 209 -22.65 -5.12 -6.11
#